data_650713adec6dbf0d636c56819fc29569
#
_entry.id   650713adec6dbf0d636c56819fc29569
#
_cell.length_a   1.000
_cell.length_b   1.000
_cell.length_c   1.000
_cell.angle_alpha   90.00
_cell.angle_beta   90.00
_cell.angle_gamma   90.00
#
_symmetry.space_group_name_H-M   'P 1'
#
loop_
_entity.id
_entity.type
_entity.pdbx_description
1 polymer ?
#
loop_
_entity_poly.entity_id
_entity_poly.type
_entity_poly.pdbx_seq_one_letter_code
_entity_poly.pdbx_strand_id
1 'polypeptide(L)'
;KQCINCHTFNRNSPDTMMVHVRGKQGGTLISLNGEMEKVDPKPEEYRHGATYPAWHPSGRYIAFSANEIQQFFHSSGQKPIEVSDLAADLMIYDVQTHETFTDSLVYGEQYIETFPTWSPDGKQIYFCRAEGYRQGMSLDSIRYDLYRIHFDAEHSKLHTLECVYKASALRKTVSFPRISPDGRFLLFTQSDYGNFSIWHPESDLYLLNLATGNIRNIAEINSDNVDSFHTWSSTGRWLVFSSKRLDGLWARPFFAHFDPETGHFSKPFLLPQKEPDFYDTFTYTYNLPELIKAPVKTGKKLLETIEEPIHRAKVKN
;
A
#
# COMPACT_ATOMS: atom_id res chain seq x y z
N LYS A 1 -16.60 18.83 -4.68
CA LYS A 1 -16.36 17.52 -5.32
C LYS A 1 -15.90 16.56 -4.25
N GLN A 2 -16.47 15.34 -4.21
CA GLN A 2 -16.02 14.24 -3.36
C GLN A 2 -15.21 13.27 -4.22
N CYS A 3 -14.23 12.61 -3.64
CA CYS A 3 -13.39 11.63 -4.31
C CYS A 3 -13.25 10.41 -3.40
N ILE A 4 -13.44 9.23 -3.95
CA ILE A 4 -13.14 7.96 -3.29
C ILE A 4 -11.68 7.62 -3.61
N ASN A 5 -10.91 7.37 -2.57
CA ASN A 5 -9.48 7.08 -2.69
C ASN A 5 -9.09 6.01 -1.65
N CYS A 6 -7.99 5.31 -1.87
CA CYS A 6 -7.45 4.30 -0.96
C CYS A 6 -8.52 3.32 -0.46
N HIS A 7 -8.56 2.15 -1.04
CA HIS A 7 -9.36 1.03 -0.55
C HIS A 7 -8.44 -0.13 -0.15
N THR A 8 -8.92 -0.98 0.73
CA THR A 8 -8.25 -2.24 1.06
C THR A 8 -9.23 -3.24 1.64
N PHE A 9 -8.96 -4.53 1.39
CA PHE A 9 -9.79 -5.65 1.79
C PHE A 9 -9.04 -6.56 2.76
N ASN A 10 -9.68 -6.94 3.86
CA ASN A 10 -9.11 -7.96 4.74
C ASN A 10 -9.17 -9.34 4.06
N ARG A 11 -7.99 -9.93 3.79
CA ARG A 11 -7.87 -11.26 3.15
C ARG A 11 -8.72 -11.41 1.88
N ASN A 12 -8.78 -10.35 1.06
CA ASN A 12 -9.58 -10.29 -0.18
C ASN A 12 -11.11 -10.44 0.05
N SER A 13 -11.61 -10.23 1.27
CA SER A 13 -13.04 -10.34 1.59
C SER A 13 -13.78 -9.06 1.23
N PRO A 14 -14.87 -9.12 0.44
CA PRO A 14 -15.70 -7.95 0.15
C PRO A 14 -16.52 -7.48 1.36
N ASP A 15 -16.69 -8.32 2.39
CA ASP A 15 -17.50 -8.01 3.58
C ASP A 15 -16.69 -7.31 4.67
N THR A 16 -15.35 -7.34 4.58
CA THR A 16 -14.44 -6.65 5.50
C THR A 16 -13.48 -5.80 4.69
N MET A 17 -13.80 -4.53 4.59
CA MET A 17 -13.06 -3.59 3.75
C MET A 17 -13.06 -2.19 4.36
N MET A 18 -12.17 -1.36 3.88
CA MET A 18 -12.27 0.07 4.08
C MET A 18 -12.12 0.84 2.77
N VAL A 19 -12.66 2.04 2.76
CA VAL A 19 -12.49 3.02 1.68
C VAL A 19 -12.40 4.42 2.26
N HIS A 20 -11.47 5.23 1.76
CA HIS A 20 -11.32 6.61 2.18
C HIS A 20 -12.05 7.55 1.23
N VAL A 21 -12.90 8.41 1.78
CA VAL A 21 -13.63 9.46 1.05
C VAL A 21 -12.99 10.81 1.36
N ARG A 22 -12.63 11.56 0.33
CA ARG A 22 -12.11 12.93 0.43
C ARG A 22 -13.17 13.94 0.07
N GLY A 23 -13.11 15.10 0.70
CA GLY A 23 -14.00 16.22 0.44
C GLY A 23 -14.74 16.68 1.68
N LYS A 24 -15.81 17.46 1.50
CA LYS A 24 -16.55 18.10 2.60
C LYS A 24 -17.17 17.10 3.60
N GLN A 25 -17.57 15.93 3.10
CA GLN A 25 -18.09 14.82 3.90
C GLN A 25 -17.05 13.69 4.01
N GLY A 26 -15.75 14.05 3.99
CA GLY A 26 -14.65 13.08 4.03
C GLY A 26 -14.63 12.25 5.30
N GLY A 27 -13.92 11.13 5.24
CA GLY A 27 -13.71 10.18 6.33
C GLY A 27 -13.32 8.81 5.79
N THR A 28 -12.97 7.93 6.69
CA THR A 28 -12.70 6.52 6.38
C THR A 28 -13.97 5.72 6.65
N LEU A 29 -14.47 5.04 5.62
CA LEU A 29 -15.60 4.12 5.77
C LEU A 29 -15.04 2.73 5.98
N ILE A 30 -15.42 2.10 7.08
CA ILE A 30 -15.02 0.74 7.44
C ILE A 30 -16.26 -0.15 7.38
N SER A 31 -16.17 -1.25 6.63
CA SER A 31 -17.17 -2.31 6.61
C SER A 31 -16.63 -3.53 7.36
N LEU A 32 -17.38 -4.00 8.34
CA LEU A 32 -17.13 -5.23 9.09
C LEU A 32 -18.37 -6.12 8.99
N ASN A 33 -18.22 -7.28 8.31
CA ASN A 33 -19.32 -8.25 8.13
C ASN A 33 -20.60 -7.62 7.53
N GLY A 34 -20.42 -6.62 6.66
CA GLY A 34 -21.54 -5.92 6.01
C GLY A 34 -22.14 -4.76 6.83
N GLU A 35 -21.71 -4.55 8.07
CA GLU A 35 -22.00 -3.33 8.81
C GLU A 35 -20.96 -2.27 8.50
N MET A 36 -21.39 -1.03 8.26
CA MET A 36 -20.53 0.05 7.81
C MET A 36 -20.59 1.23 8.78
N GLU A 37 -19.42 1.81 9.06
CA GLU A 37 -19.27 2.99 9.90
C GLU A 37 -18.31 4.00 9.28
N LYS A 38 -18.44 5.26 9.66
CA LYS A 38 -17.57 6.35 9.25
C LYS A 38 -16.68 6.81 10.38
N VAL A 39 -15.38 6.68 10.20
CA VAL A 39 -14.39 7.00 11.21
C VAL A 39 -13.32 7.97 10.72
N ASP A 40 -12.69 8.67 11.64
CA ASP A 40 -11.38 9.31 11.45
C ASP A 40 -10.38 8.55 12.32
N PRO A 41 -9.51 7.70 11.74
CA PRO A 41 -8.53 6.92 12.50
C PRO A 41 -7.44 7.77 13.15
N LYS A 42 -7.36 9.05 12.79
CA LYS A 42 -6.36 9.99 13.29
C LYS A 42 -6.86 10.69 14.57
N PRO A 43 -6.25 10.46 15.74
CA PRO A 43 -6.44 11.29 16.92
C PRO A 43 -6.01 12.75 16.69
N GLU A 44 -6.52 13.69 17.49
CA GLU A 44 -6.13 15.10 17.37
C GLU A 44 -4.64 15.33 17.61
N GLU A 45 -4.05 14.56 18.49
CA GLU A 45 -2.66 14.63 18.91
C GLU A 45 -1.68 14.24 17.80
N TYR A 46 -2.12 13.47 16.81
CA TYR A 46 -1.25 13.02 15.72
C TYR A 46 -1.18 14.06 14.60
N ARG A 47 0.02 14.24 14.04
CA ARG A 47 0.30 15.34 13.10
C ARG A 47 -0.38 15.18 11.75
N HIS A 48 -0.34 13.97 11.17
CA HIS A 48 -0.72 13.72 9.77
C HIS A 48 -1.91 12.78 9.66
N GLY A 49 -2.62 12.84 8.53
CA GLY A 49 -3.80 12.01 8.26
C GLY A 49 -3.47 10.57 7.91
N ALA A 50 -4.37 9.65 8.24
CA ALA A 50 -4.25 8.23 7.94
C ALA A 50 -4.28 7.96 6.43
N THR A 51 -3.24 7.30 5.90
CA THR A 51 -3.12 6.86 4.51
C THR A 51 -2.59 5.43 4.44
N TYR A 52 -2.56 4.84 3.26
CA TYR A 52 -2.00 3.51 2.95
C TYR A 52 -2.36 2.42 3.97
N PRO A 53 -3.66 2.12 4.10
CA PRO A 53 -4.15 1.16 5.07
C PRO A 53 -3.73 -0.27 4.77
N ALA A 54 -3.52 -1.05 5.84
CA ALA A 54 -3.31 -2.49 5.78
C ALA A 54 -4.07 -3.19 6.92
N TRP A 55 -4.95 -4.13 6.58
CA TRP A 55 -5.71 -4.91 7.55
C TRP A 55 -4.86 -5.96 8.26
N HIS A 56 -4.92 -5.98 9.58
CA HIS A 56 -4.50 -7.13 10.35
C HIS A 56 -5.38 -8.35 10.02
N PRO A 57 -4.81 -9.56 9.91
CA PRO A 57 -5.56 -10.76 9.51
C PRO A 57 -6.79 -11.08 10.35
N SER A 58 -6.83 -10.66 11.62
CA SER A 58 -8.00 -10.85 12.50
C SER A 58 -9.19 -9.96 12.13
N GLY A 59 -8.98 -8.89 11.34
CA GLY A 59 -10.00 -7.88 11.08
C GLY A 59 -10.21 -6.86 12.22
N ARG A 60 -9.43 -6.94 13.31
CA ARG A 60 -9.53 -6.01 14.44
C ARG A 60 -8.68 -4.77 14.29
N TYR A 61 -7.48 -4.88 13.72
CA TYR A 61 -6.56 -3.75 13.61
C TYR A 61 -6.36 -3.35 12.14
N ILE A 62 -6.13 -2.06 11.92
CA ILE A 62 -5.69 -1.51 10.64
C ILE A 62 -4.44 -0.70 10.90
N ALA A 63 -3.33 -1.07 10.25
CA ALA A 63 -2.14 -0.24 10.21
C ALA A 63 -2.29 0.82 9.13
N PHE A 64 -1.91 2.05 9.45
CA PHE A 64 -1.84 3.17 8.54
C PHE A 64 -0.44 3.76 8.56
N SER A 65 -0.05 4.43 7.50
CA SER A 65 0.96 5.47 7.61
C SER A 65 0.29 6.85 7.63
N ALA A 66 0.79 7.73 8.49
CA ALA A 66 0.30 9.09 8.64
C ALA A 66 1.24 10.04 7.89
N ASN A 67 0.89 10.38 6.64
CA ASN A 67 1.81 11.01 5.70
C ASN A 67 1.54 12.49 5.48
N GLU A 68 2.62 13.27 5.37
CA GLU A 68 2.65 14.58 4.72
C GLU A 68 3.14 14.40 3.29
N ILE A 69 2.19 14.41 2.34
CA ILE A 69 2.47 14.13 0.93
C ILE A 69 2.58 15.45 0.16
N GLN A 70 3.65 15.60 -0.61
CA GLN A 70 3.82 16.69 -1.55
C GLN A 70 3.90 16.19 -2.99
N GLN A 71 3.20 16.90 -3.88
CA GLN A 71 3.17 16.59 -5.30
C GLN A 71 3.80 17.74 -6.09
N PHE A 72 4.70 17.42 -6.98
CA PHE A 72 5.39 18.35 -7.87
C PHE A 72 5.04 18.01 -9.32
N PHE A 73 4.93 19.05 -10.15
CA PHE A 73 4.71 18.91 -11.58
C PHE A 73 5.93 19.44 -12.33
N HIS A 74 6.45 18.61 -13.25
CA HIS A 74 7.59 18.97 -14.09
C HIS A 74 7.10 19.36 -15.49
N SER A 75 7.59 20.49 -16.00
CA SER A 75 7.26 20.98 -17.34
C SER A 75 8.13 20.34 -18.45
N SER A 76 9.15 19.57 -18.06
CA SER A 76 10.10 18.93 -19.00
C SER A 76 10.65 17.65 -18.36
N GLY A 77 11.17 16.75 -19.20
CA GLY A 77 11.73 15.45 -18.78
C GLY A 77 10.74 14.30 -18.91
N GLN A 78 11.19 13.11 -18.52
CA GLN A 78 10.39 11.87 -18.65
C GLN A 78 9.40 11.65 -17.50
N LYS A 79 9.55 12.38 -16.39
CA LYS A 79 8.68 12.30 -15.21
C LYS A 79 7.79 13.54 -15.13
N PRO A 80 6.52 13.47 -15.57
CA PRO A 80 5.61 14.62 -15.50
C PRO A 80 5.20 14.97 -14.08
N ILE A 81 5.22 14.00 -13.18
CA ILE A 81 4.81 14.13 -11.79
C ILE A 81 5.85 13.46 -10.89
N GLU A 82 6.17 14.15 -9.80
CA GLU A 82 6.92 13.61 -8.67
C GLU A 82 6.02 13.67 -7.44
N VAL A 83 5.96 12.60 -6.68
CA VAL A 83 5.22 12.55 -5.40
C VAL A 83 6.17 12.06 -4.34
N SER A 84 6.26 12.77 -3.23
CA SER A 84 7.15 12.41 -2.13
C SER A 84 6.46 12.57 -0.79
N ASP A 85 6.74 11.68 0.13
CA ASP A 85 6.43 11.88 1.53
C ASP A 85 7.53 12.74 2.16
N LEU A 86 7.15 13.86 2.78
CA LEU A 86 8.06 14.72 3.53
C LEU A 86 8.13 14.28 5.00
N ALA A 87 7.06 13.68 5.50
CA ALA A 87 6.98 13.03 6.80
C ALA A 87 5.98 11.87 6.71
N ALA A 88 6.24 10.80 7.44
CA ALA A 88 5.28 9.73 7.62
C ALA A 88 5.64 8.90 8.86
N ASP A 89 4.62 8.51 9.61
CA ASP A 89 4.72 7.69 10.81
C ASP A 89 3.77 6.48 10.68
N LEU A 90 4.07 5.36 11.33
CA LEU A 90 3.11 4.27 11.43
C LEU A 90 2.18 4.45 12.63
N MET A 91 0.91 4.16 12.42
CA MET A 91 -0.08 4.09 13.48
C MET A 91 -1.03 2.90 13.27
N ILE A 92 -1.55 2.37 14.37
CA ILE A 92 -2.46 1.22 14.37
C ILE A 92 -3.78 1.64 15.01
N TYR A 93 -4.85 1.45 14.26
CA TYR A 93 -6.22 1.70 14.69
C TYR A 93 -6.89 0.38 15.09
N ASP A 94 -7.48 0.33 16.28
CA ASP A 94 -8.30 -0.77 16.77
C ASP A 94 -9.77 -0.45 16.45
N VAL A 95 -10.37 -1.21 15.54
CA VAL A 95 -11.75 -0.99 15.09
C VAL A 95 -12.79 -1.34 16.14
N GLN A 96 -12.43 -2.07 17.19
CA GLN A 96 -13.36 -2.44 18.29
C GLN A 96 -13.44 -1.38 19.37
N THR A 97 -12.30 -0.73 19.69
CA THR A 97 -12.25 0.28 20.76
C THR A 97 -12.26 1.71 20.24
N HIS A 98 -12.10 1.89 18.92
CA HIS A 98 -11.90 3.20 18.26
C HIS A 98 -10.70 3.97 18.84
N GLU A 99 -9.65 3.24 19.17
CA GLU A 99 -8.41 3.80 19.68
C GLU A 99 -7.29 3.63 18.65
N THR A 100 -6.39 4.62 18.60
CA THR A 100 -5.20 4.56 17.77
C THR A 100 -3.96 4.65 18.65
N PHE A 101 -2.95 3.85 18.35
CA PHE A 101 -1.67 3.84 19.03
C PHE A 101 -0.51 3.73 18.06
N THR A 102 0.67 4.06 18.54
CA THR A 102 1.94 3.94 17.85
C THR A 102 3.05 3.62 18.86
N ASP A 103 4.29 3.57 18.41
CA ASP A 103 5.48 3.36 19.24
C ASP A 103 6.60 4.29 18.78
N SER A 104 7.45 4.71 19.69
CA SER A 104 8.61 5.57 19.39
C SER A 104 9.60 4.98 18.38
N LEU A 105 9.55 3.68 18.14
CA LEU A 105 10.34 3.00 17.11
C LEU A 105 9.92 3.37 15.69
N VAL A 106 8.66 3.81 15.50
CA VAL A 106 8.04 4.08 14.19
C VAL A 106 7.23 5.39 14.17
N TYR A 107 7.52 6.29 15.09
CA TYR A 107 6.89 7.59 15.20
C TYR A 107 7.91 8.66 15.60
N GLY A 108 8.09 9.69 14.78
CA GLY A 108 8.99 10.82 15.04
C GLY A 108 9.60 11.40 13.77
N GLU A 109 10.38 12.48 13.91
CA GLU A 109 10.94 13.24 12.78
C GLU A 109 12.22 12.63 12.19
N GLN A 110 12.79 11.61 12.84
CA GLN A 110 14.07 11.05 12.44
C GLN A 110 13.97 10.21 11.17
N TYR A 111 12.82 9.58 10.96
CA TYR A 111 12.58 8.68 9.84
C TYR A 111 11.22 8.96 9.19
N ILE A 112 11.01 8.37 8.03
CA ILE A 112 9.75 8.34 7.29
C ILE A 112 9.36 6.88 7.14
N GLU A 113 8.23 6.45 7.74
CA GLU A 113 7.71 5.08 7.71
C GLU A 113 6.40 5.04 6.91
N THR A 114 6.36 4.23 5.85
CA THR A 114 5.21 4.21 4.94
C THR A 114 4.93 2.81 4.38
N PHE A 115 3.75 2.63 3.79
CA PHE A 115 3.28 1.40 3.14
C PHE A 115 3.34 0.16 4.03
N PRO A 116 2.64 0.16 5.18
CA PRO A 116 2.59 -1.03 6.02
C PRO A 116 1.90 -2.21 5.32
N THR A 117 2.34 -3.42 5.65
CA THR A 117 1.66 -4.68 5.32
C THR A 117 1.86 -5.69 6.42
N TRP A 118 0.80 -6.42 6.78
CA TRP A 118 0.85 -7.42 7.84
C TRP A 118 1.34 -8.78 7.33
N SER A 119 2.07 -9.49 8.18
CA SER A 119 2.26 -10.93 7.98
C SER A 119 0.92 -11.69 8.11
N PRO A 120 0.72 -12.82 7.41
CA PRO A 120 -0.54 -13.57 7.46
C PRO A 120 -0.91 -14.11 8.85
N ASP A 121 0.07 -14.25 9.75
CA ASP A 121 -0.14 -14.63 11.15
C ASP A 121 -0.44 -13.44 12.08
N GLY A 122 -0.34 -12.22 11.55
CA GLY A 122 -0.60 -10.97 12.27
C GLY A 122 0.48 -10.54 13.27
N LYS A 123 1.61 -11.23 13.33
CA LYS A 123 2.66 -10.97 14.34
C LYS A 123 3.69 -9.95 13.92
N GLN A 124 3.70 -9.55 12.66
CA GLN A 124 4.68 -8.61 12.11
C GLN A 124 4.04 -7.65 11.13
N ILE A 125 4.58 -6.42 11.10
CA ILE A 125 4.30 -5.42 10.07
C ILE A 125 5.58 -5.20 9.30
N TYR A 126 5.53 -5.37 7.98
CA TYR A 126 6.58 -4.94 7.06
C TYR A 126 6.22 -3.59 6.49
N PHE A 127 7.22 -2.73 6.30
CA PHE A 127 7.01 -1.36 5.82
C PHE A 127 8.28 -0.79 5.20
N CYS A 128 8.14 0.33 4.51
CA CYS A 128 9.26 1.07 3.93
C CYS A 128 9.69 2.15 4.89
N ARG A 129 11.02 2.31 5.13
CA ARG A 129 11.60 3.31 6.02
C ARG A 129 12.76 4.02 5.36
N ALA A 130 12.75 5.35 5.42
CA ALA A 130 13.83 6.22 4.97
C ALA A 130 14.28 7.16 6.10
N GLU A 131 15.44 7.81 5.92
CA GLU A 131 15.82 8.94 6.78
C GLU A 131 14.84 10.10 6.59
N GLY A 132 14.54 10.82 7.69
CA GLY A 132 13.62 11.94 7.70
C GLY A 132 14.05 13.05 6.72
N TYR A 133 13.09 13.63 6.03
CA TYR A 133 13.33 14.75 5.13
C TYR A 133 13.84 15.96 5.90
N ARG A 134 14.84 16.63 5.37
CA ARG A 134 15.36 17.90 5.88
C ARG A 134 15.26 18.97 4.82
N GLN A 135 14.90 20.18 5.19
CA GLN A 135 14.80 21.29 4.27
C GLN A 135 16.10 21.45 3.46
N GLY A 136 15.99 21.48 2.14
CA GLY A 136 17.11 21.57 1.21
C GLY A 136 17.68 20.22 0.74
N MET A 137 17.19 19.08 1.25
CA MET A 137 17.48 17.79 0.65
C MET A 137 16.85 17.69 -0.74
N SER A 138 17.59 17.10 -1.67
CA SER A 138 17.02 16.72 -2.96
C SER A 138 16.11 15.50 -2.81
N LEU A 139 14.94 15.50 -3.43
CA LEU A 139 13.97 14.39 -3.35
C LEU A 139 14.54 13.09 -3.91
N ASP A 140 15.44 13.17 -4.90
CA ASP A 140 16.13 12.02 -5.49
C ASP A 140 17.19 11.39 -4.57
N SER A 141 17.44 11.99 -3.41
CA SER A 141 18.29 11.40 -2.36
C SER A 141 17.51 10.52 -1.37
N ILE A 142 16.17 10.62 -1.34
CA ILE A 142 15.33 9.85 -0.42
C ILE A 142 15.25 8.40 -0.90
N ARG A 143 15.73 7.47 -0.09
CA ARG A 143 15.72 6.03 -0.37
C ARG A 143 15.18 5.25 0.81
N TYR A 144 14.18 4.44 0.52
CA TYR A 144 13.53 3.59 1.50
C TYR A 144 14.13 2.20 1.51
N ASP A 145 14.36 1.69 2.70
CA ASP A 145 14.73 0.31 2.98
C ASP A 145 13.49 -0.47 3.45
N LEU A 146 13.51 -1.79 3.32
CA LEU A 146 12.45 -2.65 3.84
C LEU A 146 12.75 -3.00 5.30
N TYR A 147 11.80 -2.67 6.16
CA TYR A 147 11.85 -2.97 7.59
C TYR A 147 10.69 -3.88 8.01
N ARG A 148 10.85 -4.52 9.17
CA ARG A 148 9.75 -5.17 9.89
C ARG A 148 9.79 -4.80 11.36
N ILE A 149 8.61 -4.78 11.98
CA ILE A 149 8.42 -4.60 13.41
C ILE A 149 7.45 -5.67 13.92
N HIS A 150 7.72 -6.19 15.12
CA HIS A 150 6.86 -7.18 15.75
C HIS A 150 5.67 -6.51 16.43
N PHE A 151 4.53 -7.21 16.41
CA PHE A 151 3.29 -6.78 17.02
C PHE A 151 2.78 -7.82 18.01
N ASP A 152 2.57 -7.39 19.25
CA ASP A 152 1.89 -8.14 20.28
C ASP A 152 0.42 -7.69 20.34
N ALA A 153 -0.47 -8.54 19.85
CA ALA A 153 -1.90 -8.26 19.79
C ALA A 153 -2.58 -8.31 21.17
N GLU A 154 -2.02 -9.03 22.14
CA GLU A 154 -2.55 -9.14 23.49
C GLU A 154 -2.35 -7.83 24.26
N HIS A 155 -1.17 -7.24 24.14
CA HIS A 155 -0.82 -5.98 24.80
C HIS A 155 -0.96 -4.75 23.89
N SER A 156 -1.36 -4.92 22.62
CA SER A 156 -1.41 -3.86 21.59
C SER A 156 -0.09 -3.07 21.50
N LYS A 157 1.04 -3.77 21.42
CA LYS A 157 2.38 -3.21 21.50
C LYS A 157 3.24 -3.56 20.29
N LEU A 158 3.98 -2.58 19.79
CA LEU A 158 5.04 -2.78 18.82
C LEU A 158 6.38 -2.99 19.54
N HIS A 159 7.23 -3.84 19.01
CA HIS A 159 8.59 -4.09 19.55
C HIS A 159 9.50 -4.69 18.48
N THR A 160 10.80 -4.72 18.74
CA THR A 160 11.80 -5.38 17.89
C THR A 160 11.74 -4.94 16.43
N LEU A 161 12.38 -3.83 16.13
CA LEU A 161 12.51 -3.25 14.80
C LEU A 161 13.74 -3.82 14.09
N GLU A 162 13.58 -4.32 12.87
CA GLU A 162 14.65 -4.95 12.09
C GLU A 162 14.66 -4.46 10.65
N CYS A 163 15.87 -4.22 10.10
CA CYS A 163 16.06 -3.99 8.67
C CYS A 163 16.10 -5.34 7.93
N VAL A 164 15.16 -5.56 7.03
CA VAL A 164 15.05 -6.81 6.25
C VAL A 164 15.87 -6.72 4.95
N TYR A 165 15.82 -5.56 4.28
CA TYR A 165 16.59 -5.33 3.07
C TYR A 165 17.02 -3.87 2.98
N LYS A 166 18.34 -3.66 2.91
CA LYS A 166 18.95 -2.33 2.81
C LYS A 166 19.19 -1.93 1.35
N ALA A 167 18.11 -1.55 0.66
CA ALA A 167 18.16 -1.13 -0.74
C ALA A 167 18.98 0.15 -0.94
N SER A 168 18.96 1.05 0.05
CA SER A 168 19.72 2.30 0.03
C SER A 168 21.24 2.09 -0.13
N ALA A 169 21.77 0.99 0.41
CA ALA A 169 23.19 0.61 0.23
C ALA A 169 23.54 0.31 -1.22
N LEU A 170 22.55 -0.08 -2.03
CA LEU A 170 22.67 -0.31 -3.47
C LEU A 170 22.23 0.91 -4.31
N ARG A 171 22.01 2.06 -3.67
CA ARG A 171 21.46 3.27 -4.28
C ARG A 171 20.08 3.03 -4.94
N LYS A 172 19.28 2.14 -4.32
CA LYS A 172 17.90 1.81 -4.71
C LYS A 172 16.94 2.14 -3.57
N THR A 173 15.67 2.12 -3.88
CA THR A 173 14.57 2.34 -2.94
C THR A 173 13.53 1.25 -3.09
N VAL A 174 12.81 0.94 -2.02
CA VAL A 174 11.70 -0.02 -2.03
C VAL A 174 10.37 0.67 -1.77
N SER A 175 9.30 0.13 -2.34
CA SER A 175 7.94 0.58 -2.05
C SER A 175 6.91 -0.55 -2.18
N PHE A 176 5.73 -0.36 -1.61
CA PHE A 176 4.58 -1.26 -1.70
C PHE A 176 4.88 -2.72 -1.36
N PRO A 177 5.44 -3.05 -0.18
CA PRO A 177 5.60 -4.44 0.21
C PRO A 177 4.24 -5.14 0.34
N ARG A 178 4.15 -6.38 -0.18
CA ARG A 178 2.95 -7.24 -0.09
C ARG A 178 3.36 -8.68 0.15
N ILE A 179 2.96 -9.25 1.28
CA ILE A 179 3.28 -10.64 1.64
C ILE A 179 2.28 -11.58 0.98
N SER A 180 2.76 -12.69 0.45
CA SER A 180 1.90 -13.75 -0.08
C SER A 180 1.02 -14.34 1.04
N PRO A 181 -0.21 -14.81 0.73
CA PRO A 181 -1.13 -15.32 1.76
C PRO A 181 -0.60 -16.50 2.57
N ASP A 182 0.36 -17.24 2.04
CA ASP A 182 1.04 -18.35 2.74
C ASP A 182 2.23 -17.90 3.62
N GLY A 183 2.59 -16.61 3.56
CA GLY A 183 3.68 -16.03 4.34
C GLY A 183 5.09 -16.38 3.87
N ARG A 184 5.26 -17.06 2.73
CA ARG A 184 6.58 -17.49 2.24
C ARG A 184 7.33 -16.42 1.46
N PHE A 185 6.60 -15.53 0.80
CA PHE A 185 7.16 -14.55 -0.11
C PHE A 185 6.68 -13.14 0.22
N LEU A 186 7.55 -12.16 -0.03
CA LEU A 186 7.20 -10.75 -0.02
C LEU A 186 7.54 -10.15 -1.37
N LEU A 187 6.54 -9.56 -2.02
CA LEU A 187 6.66 -8.82 -3.26
C LEU A 187 6.79 -7.33 -2.96
N PHE A 188 7.68 -6.63 -3.63
CA PHE A 188 7.84 -5.19 -3.50
C PHE A 188 8.29 -4.57 -4.83
N THR A 189 8.12 -3.26 -4.96
CA THR A 189 8.66 -2.51 -6.09
C THR A 189 10.02 -1.93 -5.71
N GLN A 190 10.98 -1.96 -6.62
CA GLN A 190 12.27 -1.29 -6.49
C GLN A 190 12.46 -0.27 -7.61
N SER A 191 12.93 0.92 -7.26
CA SER A 191 13.29 2.01 -8.18
C SER A 191 14.57 2.71 -7.72
N ASP A 192 14.92 3.85 -8.33
CA ASP A 192 16.17 4.54 -8.01
C ASP A 192 16.07 5.38 -6.74
N TYR A 193 14.91 5.99 -6.48
CA TYR A 193 14.63 6.81 -5.29
C TYR A 193 13.12 6.97 -5.06
N GLY A 194 12.75 7.62 -3.95
CA GLY A 194 11.37 7.93 -3.62
C GLY A 194 10.53 6.70 -3.28
N ASN A 195 9.22 6.85 -3.20
CA ASN A 195 8.30 5.78 -2.82
C ASN A 195 7.06 5.65 -3.74
N PHE A 196 6.82 6.60 -4.64
CA PHE A 196 5.71 6.54 -5.59
C PHE A 196 6.15 5.94 -6.93
N SER A 197 6.46 4.66 -6.90
CA SER A 197 7.03 3.88 -8.00
C SER A 197 6.26 3.96 -9.32
N ILE A 198 4.95 4.26 -9.31
CA ILE A 198 4.14 4.42 -10.53
C ILE A 198 4.57 5.60 -11.43
N TRP A 199 5.38 6.52 -10.89
CA TRP A 199 5.95 7.66 -11.63
C TRP A 199 7.42 7.47 -11.99
N HIS A 200 7.99 6.30 -11.68
CA HIS A 200 9.38 5.94 -11.94
C HIS A 200 9.46 4.90 -13.07
N PRO A 201 9.84 5.29 -14.31
CA PRO A 201 9.92 4.36 -15.45
C PRO A 201 10.77 3.12 -15.18
N GLU A 202 11.79 3.26 -14.35
CA GLU A 202 12.72 2.21 -13.93
C GLU A 202 12.21 1.31 -12.81
N SER A 203 10.93 1.43 -12.44
CA SER A 203 10.33 0.63 -11.37
C SER A 203 10.03 -0.79 -11.82
N ASP A 204 10.62 -1.75 -11.11
CA ASP A 204 10.47 -3.19 -11.30
C ASP A 204 9.92 -3.87 -10.06
N LEU A 205 9.26 -5.01 -10.27
CA LEU A 205 8.81 -5.90 -9.20
C LEU A 205 9.94 -6.88 -8.80
N TYR A 206 10.11 -7.04 -7.48
CA TYR A 206 11.09 -7.92 -6.86
C TYR A 206 10.41 -8.87 -5.89
N LEU A 207 10.91 -10.08 -5.81
CA LEU A 207 10.44 -11.13 -4.91
C LEU A 207 11.50 -11.46 -3.86
N LEU A 208 11.13 -11.35 -2.60
CA LEU A 208 11.90 -11.81 -1.45
C LEU A 208 11.32 -13.13 -0.94
N ASN A 209 12.13 -14.16 -0.85
CA ASN A 209 11.79 -15.38 -0.11
C ASN A 209 12.09 -15.13 1.38
N LEU A 210 11.06 -15.11 2.22
CA LEU A 210 11.17 -14.74 3.63
C LEU A 210 11.91 -15.77 4.48
N ALA A 211 11.96 -17.03 4.04
CA ALA A 211 12.68 -18.08 4.75
C ALA A 211 14.19 -18.05 4.50
N THR A 212 14.59 -17.72 3.27
CA THR A 212 16.01 -17.76 2.85
C THR A 212 16.67 -16.38 2.80
N GLY A 213 15.88 -15.30 2.79
CA GLY A 213 16.34 -13.93 2.58
C GLY A 213 16.75 -13.64 1.12
N ASN A 214 16.54 -14.58 0.19
CA ASN A 214 16.92 -14.41 -1.21
C ASN A 214 15.98 -13.42 -1.91
N ILE A 215 16.56 -12.42 -2.59
CA ILE A 215 15.85 -11.39 -3.34
C ILE A 215 16.19 -11.54 -4.82
N ARG A 216 15.18 -11.49 -5.69
CA ARG A 216 15.38 -11.49 -7.14
C ARG A 216 14.48 -10.49 -7.86
N ASN A 217 14.97 -9.91 -8.95
CA ASN A 217 14.14 -9.24 -9.95
C ASN A 217 13.24 -10.27 -10.64
N ILE A 218 11.99 -9.92 -10.90
CA ILE A 218 11.02 -10.81 -11.54
C ILE A 218 11.00 -10.50 -13.06
N ALA A 219 12.11 -10.78 -13.74
CA ALA A 219 12.30 -10.46 -15.15
C ALA A 219 11.21 -11.06 -16.06
N GLU A 220 10.56 -12.15 -15.63
CA GLU A 220 9.47 -12.78 -16.38
C GLU A 220 8.18 -11.95 -16.47
N ILE A 221 7.98 -10.99 -15.54
CA ILE A 221 6.82 -10.10 -15.54
C ILE A 221 7.15 -8.62 -15.67
N ASN A 222 8.41 -8.23 -15.44
CA ASN A 222 8.84 -6.84 -15.58
C ASN A 222 8.99 -6.45 -17.07
N SER A 223 8.96 -5.16 -17.35
CA SER A 223 9.02 -4.57 -18.68
C SER A 223 10.01 -3.40 -18.72
N ASP A 224 10.21 -2.78 -19.88
CA ASP A 224 11.05 -1.59 -20.05
C ASP A 224 10.40 -0.31 -19.51
N ASN A 225 9.27 -0.42 -18.79
CA ASN A 225 8.54 0.71 -18.20
C ASN A 225 7.94 0.30 -16.86
N VAL A 226 7.34 1.25 -16.15
CA VAL A 226 6.79 1.06 -14.81
C VAL A 226 6.02 -0.24 -14.65
N ASP A 227 6.42 -1.06 -13.68
CA ASP A 227 5.68 -2.19 -13.14
C ASP A 227 5.56 -2.01 -11.61
N SER A 228 4.33 -1.80 -11.12
CA SER A 228 4.09 -1.37 -9.73
C SER A 228 2.68 -1.73 -9.25
N PHE A 229 2.29 -1.27 -8.06
CA PHE A 229 0.95 -1.38 -7.48
C PHE A 229 0.36 -2.79 -7.57
N HIS A 230 1.07 -3.73 -7.00
CA HIS A 230 0.78 -5.16 -7.07
C HIS A 230 -0.01 -5.65 -5.86
N THR A 231 -0.86 -6.65 -6.08
CA THR A 231 -1.58 -7.37 -5.02
C THR A 231 -1.75 -8.84 -5.34
N TRP A 232 -1.77 -9.65 -4.27
CA TRP A 232 -1.98 -11.09 -4.36
C TRP A 232 -3.47 -11.45 -4.38
N SER A 233 -3.81 -12.53 -5.09
CA SER A 233 -5.08 -13.20 -4.87
C SER A 233 -5.11 -13.92 -3.52
N SER A 234 -6.29 -14.23 -3.02
CA SER A 234 -6.48 -14.95 -1.75
C SER A 234 -5.83 -16.34 -1.73
N THR A 235 -5.58 -16.94 -2.89
CA THR A 235 -4.91 -18.24 -3.03
C THR A 235 -3.39 -18.11 -3.12
N GLY A 236 -2.84 -16.90 -3.27
CA GLY A 236 -1.42 -16.67 -3.51
C GLY A 236 -0.93 -17.15 -4.87
N ARG A 237 -1.84 -17.59 -5.78
CA ARG A 237 -1.47 -18.11 -7.11
C ARG A 237 -1.62 -17.10 -8.23
N TRP A 238 -2.22 -15.97 -7.98
CA TRP A 238 -2.38 -14.90 -8.95
C TRP A 238 -1.89 -13.59 -8.39
N LEU A 239 -1.24 -12.84 -9.25
CA LEU A 239 -0.85 -11.47 -9.05
C LEU A 239 -1.61 -10.58 -10.00
N VAL A 240 -2.09 -9.44 -9.52
CA VAL A 240 -2.50 -8.31 -10.36
C VAL A 240 -1.60 -7.13 -10.06
N PHE A 241 -1.18 -6.40 -11.07
CA PHE A 241 -0.31 -5.24 -10.93
C PHE A 241 -0.58 -4.20 -12.01
N SER A 242 -0.23 -2.95 -11.72
CA SER A 242 -0.34 -1.84 -12.67
C SER A 242 0.96 -1.68 -13.45
N SER A 243 0.85 -1.63 -14.78
CA SER A 243 1.98 -1.47 -15.67
C SER A 243 1.73 -0.40 -16.72
N LYS A 244 2.76 0.37 -17.06
CA LYS A 244 2.73 1.35 -18.15
C LYS A 244 3.43 0.84 -19.43
N ARG A 245 3.64 -0.46 -19.56
CA ARG A 245 4.39 -1.10 -20.66
C ARG A 245 3.85 -0.84 -22.07
N LEU A 246 2.57 -0.46 -22.19
CA LEU A 246 1.96 -0.25 -23.51
C LEU A 246 2.39 1.07 -24.15
N ASP A 247 2.40 2.14 -23.36
CA ASP A 247 2.57 3.50 -23.89
C ASP A 247 3.42 4.43 -23.00
N GLY A 248 3.85 3.96 -21.84
CA GLY A 248 4.60 4.75 -20.86
C GLY A 248 3.76 5.80 -20.11
N LEU A 249 2.49 5.96 -20.43
CA LEU A 249 1.62 7.02 -19.92
C LEU A 249 0.58 6.51 -18.94
N TRP A 250 -0.20 5.52 -19.37
CA TRP A 250 -1.38 5.05 -18.67
C TRP A 250 -1.12 3.71 -17.99
N ALA A 251 -1.28 3.63 -16.69
CA ALA A 251 -1.20 2.37 -15.97
C ALA A 251 -2.39 1.48 -16.32
N ARG A 252 -2.12 0.23 -16.69
CA ARG A 252 -3.09 -0.80 -17.03
C ARG A 252 -2.93 -2.00 -16.10
N PRO A 253 -4.02 -2.71 -15.75
CA PRO A 253 -3.94 -3.89 -14.90
C PRO A 253 -3.47 -5.11 -15.71
N PHE A 254 -2.37 -5.71 -15.27
CA PHE A 254 -1.83 -6.96 -15.78
C PHE A 254 -1.95 -8.06 -14.76
N PHE A 255 -2.09 -9.30 -15.22
CA PHE A 255 -2.16 -10.49 -14.40
C PHE A 255 -1.02 -11.43 -14.72
N ALA A 256 -0.50 -12.10 -13.70
CA ALA A 256 0.45 -13.20 -13.85
C ALA A 256 0.08 -14.33 -12.88
N HIS A 257 0.20 -15.58 -13.34
CA HIS A 257 0.09 -16.75 -12.47
C HIS A 257 1.42 -16.95 -11.75
N PHE A 258 1.35 -17.23 -10.45
CA PHE A 258 2.50 -17.55 -9.60
C PHE A 258 2.48 -19.01 -9.18
N ASP A 259 3.60 -19.67 -9.37
CA ASP A 259 3.84 -21.01 -8.84
C ASP A 259 4.62 -20.91 -7.51
N PRO A 260 3.98 -21.18 -6.36
CA PRO A 260 4.64 -21.04 -5.07
C PRO A 260 5.69 -22.15 -4.79
N GLU A 261 5.71 -23.23 -5.56
CA GLU A 261 6.72 -24.30 -5.37
C GLU A 261 8.04 -23.92 -6.05
N THR A 262 7.97 -23.30 -7.21
CA THR A 262 9.16 -22.85 -7.95
C THR A 262 9.53 -21.39 -7.69
N GLY A 263 8.58 -20.59 -7.19
CA GLY A 263 8.73 -19.14 -6.99
C GLY A 263 8.75 -18.36 -8.32
N HIS A 264 8.26 -18.93 -9.42
CA HIS A 264 8.22 -18.31 -10.74
C HIS A 264 6.84 -17.81 -11.15
N PHE A 265 6.83 -16.80 -12.00
CA PHE A 265 5.62 -16.24 -12.59
C PHE A 265 5.48 -16.65 -14.05
N SER A 266 4.24 -16.79 -14.52
CA SER A 266 3.95 -16.91 -15.94
C SER A 266 4.15 -15.55 -16.63
N LYS A 267 4.23 -15.56 -17.97
CA LYS A 267 4.15 -14.34 -18.77
C LYS A 267 2.89 -13.57 -18.41
N PRO A 268 2.98 -12.24 -18.16
CA PRO A 268 1.82 -11.44 -17.80
C PRO A 268 0.91 -11.18 -18.99
N PHE A 269 -0.39 -11.02 -18.72
CA PHE A 269 -1.37 -10.62 -19.71
C PHE A 269 -2.22 -9.46 -19.19
N LEU A 270 -2.64 -8.60 -20.12
CA LEU A 270 -3.50 -7.45 -19.86
C LEU A 270 -4.90 -7.92 -19.45
N LEU A 271 -5.56 -7.22 -18.51
CA LEU A 271 -6.95 -7.48 -18.17
C LEU A 271 -7.81 -7.44 -19.43
N PRO A 272 -8.44 -8.56 -19.84
CA PRO A 272 -9.29 -8.58 -21.01
C PRO A 272 -10.49 -7.66 -20.86
N GLN A 273 -10.84 -6.97 -21.93
CA GLN A 273 -12.03 -6.14 -22.02
C GLN A 273 -13.00 -6.73 -23.05
N LYS A 274 -14.27 -6.34 -22.96
CA LYS A 274 -15.28 -6.79 -23.89
C LYS A 274 -15.00 -6.32 -25.32
N GLU A 275 -14.55 -5.06 -25.44
CA GLU A 275 -14.19 -4.45 -26.71
C GLU A 275 -12.67 -4.56 -26.89
N PRO A 276 -12.15 -5.16 -27.99
CA PRO A 276 -10.72 -5.32 -28.23
C PRO A 276 -9.93 -4.01 -28.20
N ASP A 277 -10.51 -2.94 -28.75
CA ASP A 277 -9.88 -1.62 -28.89
C ASP A 277 -10.06 -0.73 -27.65
N PHE A 278 -10.56 -1.29 -26.54
CA PHE A 278 -10.86 -0.52 -25.32
C PHE A 278 -9.68 0.31 -24.84
N TYR A 279 -8.50 -0.28 -24.79
CA TYR A 279 -7.31 0.41 -24.25
C TYR A 279 -6.72 1.44 -25.22
N ASP A 280 -7.04 1.40 -26.49
CA ASP A 280 -6.56 2.37 -27.49
C ASP A 280 -7.24 3.74 -27.31
N THR A 281 -8.47 3.73 -26.78
CA THR A 281 -9.25 4.94 -26.53
C THR A 281 -9.40 5.33 -25.07
N PHE A 282 -8.98 4.45 -24.15
CA PHE A 282 -9.13 4.66 -22.71
C PHE A 282 -7.99 5.52 -22.14
N THR A 283 -8.21 6.82 -22.00
CA THR A 283 -7.23 7.84 -21.57
C THR A 283 -7.21 8.05 -20.05
N TYR A 284 -7.58 7.05 -19.26
CA TYR A 284 -7.47 7.07 -17.81
C TYR A 284 -6.45 6.05 -17.33
N THR A 285 -5.88 6.30 -16.15
CA THR A 285 -4.98 5.37 -15.48
C THR A 285 -5.73 4.55 -14.44
N TYR A 286 -5.45 3.26 -14.37
CA TYR A 286 -5.84 2.45 -13.23
C TYR A 286 -4.90 2.75 -12.05
N ASN A 287 -5.46 2.77 -10.85
CA ASN A 287 -4.68 2.92 -9.64
C ASN A 287 -4.31 1.54 -9.07
N LEU A 288 -4.31 1.38 -7.75
CA LEU A 288 -4.00 0.12 -7.08
C LEU A 288 -5.10 -0.92 -7.36
N PRO A 289 -4.84 -1.98 -8.15
CA PRO A 289 -5.82 -3.03 -8.37
C PRO A 289 -5.81 -4.02 -7.20
N GLU A 290 -6.98 -4.51 -6.80
CA GLU A 290 -7.10 -5.59 -5.81
C GLU A 290 -7.99 -6.72 -6.32
N LEU A 291 -7.57 -7.96 -6.08
CA LEU A 291 -8.37 -9.15 -6.32
C LEU A 291 -9.24 -9.44 -5.08
N ILE A 292 -10.53 -9.65 -5.28
CA ILE A 292 -11.50 -9.93 -4.21
C ILE A 292 -12.26 -11.23 -4.50
N LYS A 293 -12.74 -11.89 -3.42
CA LYS A 293 -13.40 -13.20 -3.49
C LYS A 293 -14.82 -13.15 -4.08
N ALA A 294 -15.48 -11.99 -4.01
CA ALA A 294 -16.82 -11.77 -4.54
C ALA A 294 -17.05 -10.26 -4.75
N PRO A 295 -18.09 -9.87 -5.52
CA PRO A 295 -18.44 -8.46 -5.67
C PRO A 295 -18.79 -7.79 -4.34
N VAL A 296 -18.36 -6.53 -4.20
CA VAL A 296 -18.69 -5.70 -3.04
C VAL A 296 -20.18 -5.31 -3.09
N LYS A 297 -20.90 -5.55 -2.01
CA LYS A 297 -22.33 -5.24 -1.86
C LYS A 297 -22.53 -4.01 -0.99
N THR A 298 -22.11 -2.84 -1.46
CA THR A 298 -22.25 -1.60 -0.68
C THR A 298 -23.58 -0.89 -0.91
N GLY A 299 -24.06 -0.90 -2.14
CA GLY A 299 -25.35 -0.34 -2.51
C GLY A 299 -25.67 1.03 -1.90
N LYS A 300 -26.88 1.18 -1.39
CA LYS A 300 -27.41 2.39 -0.75
C LYS A 300 -26.70 2.71 0.58
N LYS A 301 -26.26 1.67 1.31
CA LYS A 301 -25.61 1.82 2.63
C LYS A 301 -24.34 2.66 2.59
N LEU A 302 -23.53 2.52 1.53
CA LEU A 302 -22.32 3.35 1.35
C LEU A 302 -22.66 4.86 1.32
N LEU A 303 -23.71 5.22 0.56
CA LEU A 303 -24.14 6.62 0.43
C LEU A 303 -24.72 7.16 1.74
N GLU A 304 -25.48 6.35 2.46
CA GLU A 304 -26.03 6.70 3.77
C GLU A 304 -24.91 6.93 4.79
N THR A 305 -23.94 6.03 4.89
CA THR A 305 -22.83 6.15 5.83
C THR A 305 -21.92 7.37 5.55
N ILE A 306 -21.77 7.80 4.29
CA ILE A 306 -21.02 9.03 3.96
C ILE A 306 -21.63 10.27 4.66
N GLU A 307 -22.94 10.31 4.85
CA GLU A 307 -23.67 11.41 5.47
C GLU A 307 -23.68 11.36 6.99
N GLU A 308 -23.32 10.22 7.60
CA GLU A 308 -23.26 10.06 9.05
C GLU A 308 -22.17 10.92 9.70
N PRO A 309 -22.33 11.26 10.99
CA PRO A 309 -21.29 11.88 11.79
C PRO A 309 -20.04 11.01 11.84
N ILE A 310 -18.87 11.66 11.85
CA ILE A 310 -17.59 10.95 11.91
C ILE A 310 -17.23 10.61 13.37
N HIS A 311 -16.87 9.36 13.61
CA HIS A 311 -16.28 8.91 14.87
C HIS A 311 -14.77 9.12 14.83
N ARG A 312 -14.24 10.05 15.64
CA ARG A 312 -12.80 10.27 15.73
C ARG A 312 -12.17 9.32 16.74
N ALA A 313 -11.09 8.70 16.34
CA ALA A 313 -10.28 7.85 17.21
C ALA A 313 -9.67 8.64 18.37
N LYS A 314 -9.44 7.93 19.48
CA LYS A 314 -8.72 8.43 20.64
C LYS A 314 -7.34 7.79 20.70
N VAL A 315 -6.40 8.47 21.34
CA VAL A 315 -5.11 7.86 21.65
C VAL A 315 -5.32 6.76 22.68
N LYS A 316 -4.78 5.58 22.42
CA LYS A 316 -4.75 4.49 23.39
C LYS A 316 -3.72 4.82 24.46
N ASN A 317 -4.18 4.85 25.73
CA ASN A 317 -3.33 5.09 26.92
C ASN A 317 -2.53 3.84 27.31
#